data_8850992cb5eef69e7a3e52fde7c69907
#
_entry.id   8850992cb5eef69e7a3e52fde7c69907
#
_cell.length_a   1.000
_cell.length_b   1.000
_cell.length_c   1.000
_cell.angle_alpha   90.00
_cell.angle_beta   90.00
_cell.angle_gamma   90.00
#
_symmetry.space_group_name_H-M   'P 1'
#
loop_
_entity.id
_entity.type
_entity.pdbx_description
1 polymer ?
#
loop_
_entity_poly.entity_id
_entity_poly.type
_entity_poly.pdbx_seq_one_letter_code
_entity_poly.pdbx_strand_id
1 'polypeptide(L)'
;MTGVAIEAHGLGKTYGRRGGGHRALDDCSFRLPAGRVCALVGPNGAGKSTLLNLAAGMGRPTAGSLSVLGSADPGDVRDRTAFVPQDKPLYPQLTVADTLWAGAELNPGRWDRATAERIAGPLARTARVRSLSGGQRTRLALALALGKRPELMLLDEPMADLDPLARHELMGVLMAETADHGTTIVMSSHILTELEGACDYLLFVDGGRVRLGGEAEDIVSAHALLTGRDGDLSPHTVVESRTAGRQLTALVRKEGPVDTTAWAVTEPSLEELLLAHLRSPDAPPLLTPSASAGERTGVASA
;
A
#
# COMPACT_ATOMS: atom_id res chain seq x y z
N MET A 1 -6.46 16.48 12.38
CA MET A 1 -7.73 15.98 11.78
C MET A 1 -7.40 14.66 11.10
N THR A 2 -7.80 13.56 11.70
CA THR A 2 -7.61 12.21 11.14
C THR A 2 -8.66 11.97 10.05
N GLY A 3 -8.38 12.43 8.84
CA GLY A 3 -9.21 12.14 7.67
C GLY A 3 -8.93 10.72 7.14
N VAL A 4 -9.82 10.23 6.27
CA VAL A 4 -9.65 8.99 5.52
C VAL A 4 -9.18 9.36 4.11
N ALA A 5 -8.06 8.77 3.66
CA ALA A 5 -7.54 9.00 2.31
C ALA A 5 -8.19 8.06 1.29
N ILE A 6 -8.38 6.79 1.65
CA ILE A 6 -9.04 5.79 0.81
C ILE A 6 -9.98 4.97 1.68
N GLU A 7 -11.22 4.78 1.22
CA GLU A 7 -12.20 3.91 1.87
C GLU A 7 -12.87 3.02 0.83
N ALA A 8 -12.90 1.73 1.09
CA ALA A 8 -13.48 0.71 0.22
C ALA A 8 -14.53 -0.12 0.98
N HIS A 9 -15.64 -0.43 0.31
CA HIS A 9 -16.71 -1.29 0.83
C HIS A 9 -17.07 -2.33 -0.20
N GLY A 10 -16.79 -3.60 0.09
CA GLY A 10 -17.07 -4.72 -0.78
C GLY A 10 -16.44 -4.58 -2.18
N LEU A 11 -15.29 -3.91 -2.24
CA LEU A 11 -14.64 -3.54 -3.51
C LEU A 11 -14.23 -4.79 -4.28
N GLY A 12 -14.77 -4.93 -5.50
CA GLY A 12 -14.43 -6.01 -6.42
C GLY A 12 -14.01 -5.49 -7.80
N LYS A 13 -13.05 -6.19 -8.41
CA LYS A 13 -12.62 -5.94 -9.78
C LYS A 13 -12.39 -7.22 -10.54
N THR A 14 -13.13 -7.40 -11.62
CA THR A 14 -12.97 -8.51 -12.56
C THR A 14 -12.58 -7.97 -13.93
N TYR A 15 -11.52 -8.52 -14.53
CA TYR A 15 -11.10 -8.25 -15.89
C TYR A 15 -11.55 -9.37 -16.83
N GLY A 16 -11.88 -9.03 -18.06
CA GLY A 16 -12.32 -9.99 -19.07
C GLY A 16 -13.84 -10.00 -19.29
N ARG A 17 -14.29 -10.82 -20.27
CA ARG A 17 -15.70 -10.92 -20.64
C ARG A 17 -16.45 -11.91 -19.74
N ARG A 18 -17.79 -11.80 -19.69
CA ARG A 18 -18.70 -12.71 -18.95
C ARG A 18 -18.35 -14.18 -19.23
N GLY A 19 -18.09 -14.93 -18.17
CA GLY A 19 -17.90 -16.39 -18.21
C GLY A 19 -16.45 -16.89 -18.06
N GLY A 20 -15.42 -16.02 -17.96
CA GLY A 20 -14.01 -16.43 -17.81
C GLY A 20 -13.11 -15.31 -17.32
N GLY A 21 -13.65 -14.31 -16.64
CA GLY A 21 -12.88 -13.16 -16.18
C GLY A 21 -11.98 -13.47 -14.98
N HIS A 22 -10.77 -12.90 -14.98
CA HIS A 22 -9.87 -12.91 -13.81
C HIS A 22 -10.37 -11.93 -12.75
N ARG A 23 -10.69 -12.43 -11.55
CA ARG A 23 -11.05 -11.60 -10.40
C ARG A 23 -9.78 -11.13 -9.72
N ALA A 24 -9.45 -9.85 -9.91
CA ALA A 24 -8.25 -9.24 -9.35
C ALA A 24 -8.46 -8.67 -7.94
N LEU A 25 -9.70 -8.27 -7.60
CA LEU A 25 -10.13 -7.89 -6.26
C LEU A 25 -11.47 -8.54 -5.96
N ASP A 26 -11.63 -9.02 -4.73
CA ASP A 26 -12.78 -9.77 -4.26
C ASP A 26 -13.16 -9.32 -2.85
N ASP A 27 -14.27 -8.58 -2.74
CA ASP A 27 -14.89 -8.16 -1.47
C ASP A 27 -13.92 -7.46 -0.51
N CYS A 28 -13.14 -6.50 -1.03
CA CYS A 28 -12.22 -5.74 -0.19
C CYS A 28 -12.96 -4.61 0.53
N SER A 29 -12.93 -4.63 1.87
CA SER A 29 -13.46 -3.57 2.72
C SER A 29 -12.36 -3.11 3.66
N PHE A 30 -11.97 -1.82 3.57
CA PHE A 30 -10.88 -1.26 4.37
C PHE A 30 -10.90 0.27 4.36
N ARG A 31 -10.13 0.86 5.30
CA ARG A 31 -9.77 2.29 5.33
C ARG A 31 -8.25 2.46 5.33
N LEU A 32 -7.78 3.52 4.65
CA LEU A 32 -6.43 4.05 4.81
C LEU A 32 -6.51 5.48 5.34
N PRO A 33 -5.83 5.78 6.46
CA PRO A 33 -5.86 7.12 7.05
C PRO A 33 -5.10 8.13 6.17
N ALA A 34 -5.49 9.41 6.26
CA ALA A 34 -4.78 10.51 5.64
C ALA A 34 -3.53 10.90 6.43
N GLY A 35 -2.51 11.45 5.74
CA GLY A 35 -1.29 11.97 6.34
C GLY A 35 -0.34 10.87 6.86
N ARG A 36 -0.39 9.67 6.28
CA ARG A 36 0.44 8.52 6.64
C ARG A 36 1.17 7.95 5.43
N VAL A 37 2.27 7.24 5.69
CA VAL A 37 2.93 6.38 4.70
C VAL A 37 2.39 4.96 4.88
N CYS A 38 1.59 4.51 3.92
CA CYS A 38 0.90 3.23 3.95
C CYS A 38 1.60 2.23 3.02
N ALA A 39 2.00 1.09 3.55
CA ALA A 39 2.51 -0.04 2.78
C ALA A 39 1.36 -0.89 2.25
N LEU A 40 1.25 -1.04 0.94
CA LEU A 40 0.37 -2.00 0.27
C LEU A 40 1.18 -3.22 -0.13
N VAL A 41 1.12 -4.28 0.66
CA VAL A 41 1.99 -5.46 0.53
C VAL A 41 1.20 -6.67 0.04
N GLY A 42 1.88 -7.58 -0.64
CA GLY A 42 1.32 -8.85 -1.10
C GLY A 42 2.10 -9.44 -2.26
N PRO A 43 1.91 -10.72 -2.59
CA PRO A 43 2.59 -11.37 -3.70
C PRO A 43 2.22 -10.76 -5.06
N ASN A 44 2.97 -11.15 -6.09
CA ASN A 44 2.63 -10.78 -7.46
C ASN A 44 1.27 -11.37 -7.84
N GLY A 45 0.42 -10.54 -8.46
CA GLY A 45 -0.94 -10.93 -8.81
C GLY A 45 -1.98 -10.81 -7.67
N ALA A 46 -1.60 -10.39 -6.47
CA ALA A 46 -2.50 -10.23 -5.33
C ALA A 46 -3.57 -9.13 -5.51
N GLY A 47 -3.43 -8.24 -6.49
CA GLY A 47 -4.39 -7.17 -6.75
C GLY A 47 -3.90 -5.76 -6.41
N LYS A 48 -2.64 -5.59 -5.94
CA LYS A 48 -2.06 -4.29 -5.53
C LYS A 48 -2.17 -3.21 -6.60
N SER A 49 -1.63 -3.46 -7.79
CA SER A 49 -1.70 -2.52 -8.92
C SER A 49 -3.13 -2.23 -9.35
N THR A 50 -4.01 -3.24 -9.26
CA THR A 50 -5.45 -3.05 -9.54
C THR A 50 -6.07 -2.08 -8.54
N LEU A 51 -5.77 -2.23 -7.24
CA LEU A 51 -6.27 -1.33 -6.20
C LEU A 51 -5.77 0.10 -6.43
N LEU A 52 -4.47 0.28 -6.68
CA LEU A 52 -3.87 1.59 -6.97
C LEU A 52 -4.48 2.23 -8.23
N ASN A 53 -4.69 1.45 -9.30
CA ASN A 53 -5.32 1.93 -10.52
C ASN A 53 -6.77 2.40 -10.29
N LEU A 54 -7.55 1.67 -9.47
CA LEU A 54 -8.90 2.09 -9.11
C LEU A 54 -8.88 3.38 -8.28
N ALA A 55 -7.98 3.48 -7.30
CA ALA A 55 -7.81 4.67 -6.46
C ALA A 55 -7.34 5.89 -7.28
N ALA A 56 -6.53 5.67 -8.33
CA ALA A 56 -6.10 6.69 -9.28
C ALA A 56 -7.20 7.10 -10.28
N GLY A 57 -8.37 6.45 -10.25
CA GLY A 57 -9.44 6.70 -11.21
C GLY A 57 -9.18 6.19 -12.62
N MET A 58 -8.19 5.29 -12.79
CA MET A 58 -7.84 4.70 -14.10
C MET A 58 -8.75 3.54 -14.51
N GLY A 59 -9.75 3.25 -13.68
CA GLY A 59 -10.75 2.22 -13.94
C GLY A 59 -11.94 2.35 -13.01
N ARG A 60 -12.96 1.52 -13.22
CA ARG A 60 -14.14 1.48 -12.35
C ARG A 60 -14.22 0.12 -11.66
N PRO A 61 -14.65 0.07 -10.38
CA PRO A 61 -15.01 -1.17 -9.71
C PRO A 61 -16.04 -1.96 -10.51
N THR A 62 -16.04 -3.28 -10.40
CA THR A 62 -17.11 -4.15 -10.93
C THR A 62 -18.12 -4.52 -9.86
N ALA A 63 -17.76 -4.35 -8.59
CA ALA A 63 -18.62 -4.52 -7.42
C ALA A 63 -18.15 -3.59 -6.29
N GLY A 64 -19.03 -3.30 -5.35
CA GLY A 64 -18.75 -2.46 -4.20
C GLY A 64 -18.54 -0.99 -4.56
N SER A 65 -17.87 -0.28 -3.66
CA SER A 65 -17.57 1.15 -3.83
C SER A 65 -16.17 1.50 -3.32
N LEU A 66 -15.62 2.57 -3.89
CA LEU A 66 -14.34 3.15 -3.50
C LEU A 66 -14.52 4.67 -3.38
N SER A 67 -14.04 5.24 -2.30
CA SER A 67 -13.96 6.68 -2.06
C SER A 67 -12.50 7.06 -1.86
N VAL A 68 -12.06 8.14 -2.49
CA VAL A 68 -10.71 8.68 -2.41
C VAL A 68 -10.80 10.13 -1.98
N LEU A 69 -10.07 10.52 -0.94
CA LEU A 69 -10.11 11.86 -0.34
C LEU A 69 -11.55 12.37 -0.09
N GLY A 70 -12.45 11.45 0.29
CA GLY A 70 -13.84 11.72 0.60
C GLY A 70 -14.78 11.79 -0.62
N SER A 71 -14.29 11.59 -1.86
CA SER A 71 -15.14 11.57 -3.05
C SER A 71 -15.17 10.18 -3.69
N ALA A 72 -16.34 9.79 -4.19
CA ALA A 72 -16.52 8.59 -5.02
C ALA A 72 -16.30 8.88 -6.52
N ASP A 73 -16.23 10.15 -6.92
CA ASP A 73 -15.90 10.56 -8.29
C ASP A 73 -14.39 10.84 -8.43
N PRO A 74 -13.66 10.04 -9.21
CA PRO A 74 -12.24 10.30 -9.46
C PRO A 74 -11.95 11.65 -10.09
N GLY A 75 -12.93 12.26 -10.77
CA GLY A 75 -12.82 13.59 -11.37
C GLY A 75 -12.57 14.68 -10.32
N ASP A 76 -13.22 14.57 -9.15
CA ASP A 76 -13.16 15.55 -8.06
C ASP A 76 -11.79 15.57 -7.35
N VAL A 77 -11.02 14.50 -7.48
CA VAL A 77 -9.75 14.32 -6.74
C VAL A 77 -8.53 14.20 -7.64
N ARG A 78 -8.72 14.26 -8.95
CA ARG A 78 -7.65 14.07 -9.93
C ARG A 78 -6.51 15.08 -9.77
N ASP A 79 -6.81 16.32 -9.52
CA ASP A 79 -5.84 17.39 -9.29
C ASP A 79 -5.11 17.25 -7.95
N ARG A 80 -5.70 16.55 -6.98
CA ARG A 80 -5.18 16.30 -5.63
C ARG A 80 -4.47 14.96 -5.48
N THR A 81 -4.53 14.10 -6.50
CA THR A 81 -3.94 12.76 -6.49
C THR A 81 -2.82 12.65 -7.52
N ALA A 82 -1.67 12.11 -7.14
CA ALA A 82 -0.61 11.72 -8.05
C ALA A 82 -0.48 10.20 -8.09
N PHE A 83 -0.29 9.64 -9.29
CA PHE A 83 -0.08 8.22 -9.49
C PHE A 83 1.18 7.96 -10.29
N VAL A 84 2.07 7.14 -9.76
CA VAL A 84 3.27 6.64 -10.43
C VAL A 84 3.10 5.13 -10.63
N PRO A 85 2.68 4.69 -11.82
CA PRO A 85 2.53 3.28 -12.12
C PRO A 85 3.91 2.62 -12.29
N GLN A 86 3.95 1.29 -12.20
CA GLN A 86 5.16 0.49 -12.24
C GLN A 86 5.99 0.71 -13.52
N ASP A 87 5.33 0.86 -14.68
CA ASP A 87 5.96 1.06 -15.99
C ASP A 87 6.44 2.50 -16.25
N LYS A 88 6.05 3.46 -15.38
CA LYS A 88 6.44 4.88 -15.47
C LYS A 88 6.33 5.41 -16.91
N PRO A 89 5.13 5.59 -17.47
CA PRO A 89 4.89 5.92 -18.88
C PRO A 89 5.29 7.36 -19.23
N LEU A 90 6.59 7.63 -19.21
CA LEU A 90 7.17 8.91 -19.62
C LEU A 90 7.40 8.93 -21.13
N TYR A 91 7.26 10.09 -21.76
CA TYR A 91 7.48 10.25 -23.21
C TYR A 91 8.96 10.13 -23.56
N PRO A 92 9.40 9.07 -24.29
CA PRO A 92 10.82 8.78 -24.51
C PRO A 92 11.60 9.85 -25.26
N GLN A 93 10.91 10.65 -26.10
CA GLN A 93 11.50 11.68 -26.96
C GLN A 93 11.75 13.00 -26.24
N LEU A 94 11.02 13.29 -25.16
CA LEU A 94 11.17 14.51 -24.39
C LEU A 94 12.48 14.50 -23.61
N THR A 95 13.03 15.68 -23.37
CA THR A 95 14.10 15.88 -22.41
C THR A 95 13.56 15.93 -20.98
N VAL A 96 14.43 15.84 -19.99
CA VAL A 96 14.06 16.09 -18.57
C VAL A 96 13.41 17.46 -18.43
N ALA A 97 13.99 18.51 -19.07
CA ALA A 97 13.44 19.87 -19.01
C ALA A 97 12.05 19.95 -19.65
N ASP A 98 11.84 19.35 -20.84
CA ASP A 98 10.55 19.34 -21.52
C ASP A 98 9.50 18.58 -20.69
N THR A 99 9.90 17.49 -20.04
CA THR A 99 9.01 16.68 -19.20
C THR A 99 8.54 17.47 -17.99
N LEU A 100 9.44 18.18 -17.31
CA LEU A 100 9.08 19.05 -16.17
C LEU A 100 8.22 20.24 -16.59
N TRP A 101 8.52 20.84 -17.76
CA TRP A 101 7.68 21.89 -18.33
C TRP A 101 6.27 21.38 -18.64
N ALA A 102 6.14 20.22 -19.29
CA ALA A 102 4.84 19.60 -19.55
C ALA A 102 4.07 19.32 -18.24
N GLY A 103 4.77 18.88 -17.17
CA GLY A 103 4.19 18.72 -15.84
C GLY A 103 3.59 20.02 -15.29
N ALA A 104 4.27 21.14 -15.48
CA ALA A 104 3.78 22.45 -15.08
C ALA A 104 2.54 22.89 -15.87
N GLU A 105 2.56 22.74 -17.21
CA GLU A 105 1.43 23.12 -18.08
C GLU A 105 0.17 22.27 -17.80
N LEU A 106 0.35 21.00 -17.44
CA LEU A 106 -0.77 20.09 -17.13
C LEU A 106 -1.34 20.26 -15.71
N ASN A 107 -0.66 21.01 -14.84
CA ASN A 107 -1.10 21.23 -13.45
C ASN A 107 -1.11 22.73 -13.09
N PRO A 108 -1.86 23.56 -13.81
CA PRO A 108 -1.88 25.01 -13.57
C PRO A 108 -2.41 25.33 -12.16
N GLY A 109 -1.70 26.20 -11.44
CA GLY A 109 -2.09 26.66 -10.10
C GLY A 109 -1.70 25.71 -8.94
N ARG A 110 -1.26 24.49 -9.23
CA ARG A 110 -0.80 23.53 -8.19
C ARG A 110 0.68 23.14 -8.34
N TRP A 111 1.33 23.50 -9.44
CA TRP A 111 2.69 23.07 -9.69
C TRP A 111 3.72 23.78 -8.80
N ASP A 112 4.46 22.98 -8.04
CA ASP A 112 5.63 23.42 -7.28
C ASP A 112 6.90 23.14 -8.09
N ARG A 113 7.35 24.18 -8.78
CA ARG A 113 8.53 24.11 -9.60
C ARG A 113 9.80 23.82 -8.78
N ALA A 114 9.92 24.43 -7.58
CA ALA A 114 11.08 24.26 -6.74
C ALA A 114 11.23 22.81 -6.28
N THR A 115 10.15 22.18 -5.84
CA THR A 115 10.15 20.77 -5.47
C THR A 115 10.45 19.87 -6.67
N ALA A 116 9.80 20.07 -7.81
CA ALA A 116 10.06 19.28 -9.03
C ALA A 116 11.54 19.36 -9.47
N GLU A 117 12.11 20.57 -9.50
CA GLU A 117 13.52 20.79 -9.87
C GLU A 117 14.50 20.23 -8.83
N ARG A 118 14.19 20.31 -7.54
CA ARG A 118 14.99 19.73 -6.46
C ARG A 118 15.07 18.21 -6.58
N ILE A 119 13.93 17.54 -6.81
CA ILE A 119 13.86 16.07 -6.95
C ILE A 119 14.58 15.62 -8.23
N ALA A 120 14.37 16.33 -9.35
CA ALA A 120 15.03 16.04 -10.62
C ALA A 120 16.52 16.46 -10.64
N GLY A 121 17.00 17.23 -9.68
CA GLY A 121 18.30 17.93 -9.67
C GLY A 121 19.53 17.14 -10.15
N PRO A 122 19.69 15.84 -9.78
CA PRO A 122 20.80 15.02 -10.29
C PRO A 122 20.71 14.65 -11.79
N LEU A 123 19.57 14.91 -12.44
CA LEU A 123 19.37 14.55 -13.84
C LEU A 123 19.84 15.68 -14.78
N ALA A 124 20.58 15.33 -15.83
CA ALA A 124 20.94 16.30 -16.86
C ALA A 124 19.67 16.79 -17.59
N ARG A 125 19.38 18.08 -17.51
CA ARG A 125 18.15 18.70 -18.05
C ARG A 125 17.95 18.45 -19.56
N THR A 126 19.03 18.29 -20.33
CA THR A 126 19.03 18.02 -21.75
C THR A 126 18.98 16.54 -22.10
N ALA A 127 19.13 15.65 -21.10
CA ALA A 127 19.05 14.20 -21.34
C ALA A 127 17.63 13.82 -21.77
N ARG A 128 17.52 12.96 -22.77
CA ARG A 128 16.23 12.42 -23.23
C ARG A 128 15.77 11.29 -22.31
N VAL A 129 14.47 11.20 -22.03
CA VAL A 129 13.87 10.17 -21.19
C VAL A 129 14.30 8.75 -21.62
N ARG A 130 14.39 8.48 -22.94
CA ARG A 130 14.84 7.17 -23.46
C ARG A 130 16.26 6.79 -23.06
N SER A 131 17.12 7.76 -22.72
CA SER A 131 18.52 7.52 -22.32
C SER A 131 18.69 7.40 -20.80
N LEU A 132 17.63 7.64 -20.02
CA LEU A 132 17.67 7.53 -18.57
C LEU A 132 17.68 6.06 -18.14
N SER A 133 18.44 5.77 -17.07
CA SER A 133 18.35 4.46 -16.38
C SER A 133 16.97 4.27 -15.72
N GLY A 134 16.63 3.06 -15.26
CA GLY A 134 15.41 2.78 -14.53
C GLY A 134 15.24 3.70 -13.31
N GLY A 135 16.26 3.81 -12.46
CA GLY A 135 16.26 4.69 -11.30
C GLY A 135 16.15 6.18 -11.66
N GLN A 136 16.79 6.63 -12.75
CA GLN A 136 16.66 7.99 -13.23
C GLN A 136 15.23 8.29 -13.73
N ARG A 137 14.57 7.32 -14.39
CA ARG A 137 13.15 7.44 -14.78
C ARG A 137 12.24 7.49 -13.56
N THR A 138 12.51 6.66 -12.54
CA THR A 138 11.78 6.72 -11.27
C THR A 138 11.90 8.10 -10.63
N ARG A 139 13.12 8.65 -10.56
CA ARG A 139 13.37 10.00 -10.02
C ARG A 139 12.60 11.08 -10.80
N LEU A 140 12.58 11.02 -12.13
CA LEU A 140 11.83 11.97 -12.95
C LEU A 140 10.31 11.84 -12.76
N ALA A 141 9.78 10.61 -12.67
CA ALA A 141 8.36 10.37 -12.40
C ALA A 141 7.95 10.91 -11.02
N LEU A 142 8.81 10.73 -10.01
CA LEU A 142 8.59 11.29 -8.67
C LEU A 142 8.68 12.83 -8.65
N ALA A 143 9.58 13.42 -9.44
CA ALA A 143 9.65 14.87 -9.60
C ALA A 143 8.34 15.44 -10.15
N LEU A 144 7.72 14.76 -11.13
CA LEU A 144 6.40 15.13 -11.64
C LEU A 144 5.30 14.96 -10.59
N ALA A 145 5.31 13.84 -9.86
CA ALA A 145 4.30 13.54 -8.86
C ALA A 145 4.34 14.54 -7.69
N LEU A 146 5.53 14.80 -7.13
CA LEU A 146 5.74 15.75 -6.02
C LEU A 146 5.54 17.20 -6.46
N GLY A 147 5.98 17.56 -7.69
CA GLY A 147 5.77 18.88 -8.26
C GLY A 147 4.29 19.26 -8.40
N LYS A 148 3.40 18.28 -8.48
CA LYS A 148 1.94 18.48 -8.50
C LYS A 148 1.37 18.90 -7.14
N ARG A 149 2.10 18.76 -6.04
CA ARG A 149 1.63 18.97 -4.64
C ARG A 149 0.38 18.16 -4.32
N PRO A 150 0.44 16.84 -4.43
CA PRO A 150 -0.72 15.99 -4.19
C PRO A 150 -1.05 15.90 -2.70
N GLU A 151 -2.31 15.64 -2.39
CA GLU A 151 -2.74 15.23 -1.05
C GLU A 151 -2.63 13.71 -0.88
N LEU A 152 -2.71 12.98 -2.01
CA LEU A 152 -2.53 11.53 -2.07
C LEU A 152 -1.55 11.15 -3.18
N MET A 153 -0.50 10.43 -2.81
CA MET A 153 0.42 9.78 -3.75
C MET A 153 0.19 8.27 -3.76
N LEU A 154 0.01 7.73 -4.96
CA LEU A 154 -0.10 6.30 -5.22
C LEU A 154 1.14 5.86 -5.99
N LEU A 155 1.92 4.95 -5.42
CA LEU A 155 3.20 4.52 -5.98
C LEU A 155 3.18 3.00 -6.17
N ASP A 156 3.24 2.55 -7.43
CA ASP A 156 3.24 1.13 -7.74
C ASP A 156 4.67 0.62 -7.94
N GLU A 157 5.18 -0.14 -6.98
CA GLU A 157 6.54 -0.68 -6.91
C GLU A 157 7.64 0.35 -7.23
N PRO A 158 7.66 1.51 -6.54
CA PRO A 158 8.57 2.61 -6.88
C PRO A 158 10.05 2.27 -6.66
N MET A 159 10.35 1.24 -5.85
CA MET A 159 11.70 0.86 -5.48
C MET A 159 12.33 -0.22 -6.35
N ALA A 160 11.54 -0.85 -7.25
CA ALA A 160 11.98 -2.03 -8.01
C ALA A 160 13.26 -1.79 -8.85
N ASP A 161 13.44 -0.57 -9.38
CA ASP A 161 14.57 -0.22 -10.26
C ASP A 161 15.69 0.56 -9.54
N LEU A 162 15.64 0.66 -8.20
CA LEU A 162 16.57 1.46 -7.41
C LEU A 162 17.61 0.58 -6.72
N ASP A 163 18.85 1.07 -6.67
CA ASP A 163 19.86 0.51 -5.78
C ASP A 163 19.57 0.88 -4.29
N PRO A 164 20.23 0.24 -3.32
CA PRO A 164 19.94 0.46 -1.90
C PRO A 164 20.07 1.92 -1.45
N LEU A 165 21.05 2.67 -1.97
CA LEU A 165 21.24 4.08 -1.63
C LEU A 165 20.09 4.94 -2.17
N ALA A 166 19.73 4.75 -3.43
CA ALA A 166 18.63 5.45 -4.06
C ALA A 166 17.27 5.14 -3.40
N ARG A 167 17.07 3.91 -2.89
CA ARG A 167 15.88 3.53 -2.09
C ARG A 167 15.83 4.34 -0.79
N HIS A 168 16.96 4.41 -0.07
CA HIS A 168 17.03 5.17 1.18
C HIS A 168 16.77 6.67 0.95
N GLU A 169 17.36 7.26 -0.08
CA GLU A 169 17.11 8.65 -0.46
C GLU A 169 15.64 8.90 -0.81
N LEU A 170 15.03 7.99 -1.59
CA LEU A 170 13.61 8.07 -1.94
C LEU A 170 12.73 8.04 -0.68
N MET A 171 12.97 7.10 0.23
CA MET A 171 12.20 7.02 1.47
C MET A 171 12.32 8.28 2.29
N GLY A 172 13.52 8.84 2.43
CA GLY A 172 13.74 10.12 3.12
C GLY A 172 12.90 11.25 2.50
N VAL A 173 12.84 11.33 1.17
CA VAL A 173 12.00 12.32 0.46
C VAL A 173 10.51 12.12 0.73
N LEU A 174 10.02 10.88 0.69
CA LEU A 174 8.60 10.56 0.90
C LEU A 174 8.18 10.82 2.35
N MET A 175 9.01 10.44 3.32
CA MET A 175 8.75 10.72 4.74
C MET A 175 8.73 12.23 5.03
N ALA A 176 9.68 13.00 4.47
CA ALA A 176 9.69 14.45 4.58
C ALA A 176 8.43 15.07 3.97
N GLU A 177 7.99 14.60 2.80
CA GLU A 177 6.76 15.09 2.16
C GLU A 177 5.52 14.85 3.03
N THR A 178 5.44 13.67 3.67
CA THR A 178 4.34 13.38 4.61
C THR A 178 4.42 14.25 5.86
N ALA A 179 5.62 14.44 6.44
CA ALA A 179 5.81 15.23 7.65
C ALA A 179 5.56 16.72 7.43
N ASP A 180 6.06 17.29 6.33
CA ASP A 180 6.03 18.73 6.07
C ASP A 180 4.70 19.20 5.47
N HIS A 181 4.04 18.35 4.67
CA HIS A 181 2.85 18.72 3.90
C HIS A 181 1.60 17.90 4.23
N GLY A 182 1.74 16.84 5.05
CA GLY A 182 0.63 15.95 5.38
C GLY A 182 0.17 15.09 4.19
N THR A 183 1.00 14.94 3.15
CA THR A 183 0.71 14.11 1.98
C THR A 183 0.55 12.66 2.41
N THR A 184 -0.56 12.04 2.03
CA THR A 184 -0.76 10.60 2.20
C THR A 184 -0.01 9.86 1.11
N ILE A 185 0.75 8.83 1.46
CA ILE A 185 1.49 8.02 0.49
C ILE A 185 1.05 6.57 0.63
N VAL A 186 0.57 5.98 -0.47
CA VAL A 186 0.30 4.54 -0.55
C VAL A 186 1.28 3.94 -1.53
N MET A 187 2.13 3.04 -1.02
CA MET A 187 3.23 2.48 -1.79
C MET A 187 3.12 0.96 -1.81
N SER A 188 3.04 0.39 -3.03
CA SER A 188 3.06 -1.06 -3.17
C SER A 188 4.48 -1.61 -3.14
N SER A 189 4.63 -2.79 -2.51
CA SER A 189 5.83 -3.63 -2.62
C SER A 189 5.46 -5.10 -2.51
N HIS A 190 6.27 -5.96 -3.10
CA HIS A 190 6.24 -7.40 -2.86
C HIS A 190 7.35 -7.83 -1.89
N ILE A 191 8.19 -6.90 -1.44
CA ILE A 191 9.29 -7.11 -0.48
C ILE A 191 9.02 -6.23 0.74
N LEU A 192 8.70 -6.87 1.87
CA LEU A 192 8.35 -6.14 3.09
C LEU A 192 9.54 -5.37 3.68
N THR A 193 10.73 -5.99 3.68
CA THR A 193 11.94 -5.39 4.26
C THR A 193 12.35 -4.07 3.61
N GLU A 194 11.86 -3.78 2.40
CA GLU A 194 12.04 -2.48 1.75
C GLU A 194 11.24 -1.36 2.43
N LEU A 195 10.19 -1.71 3.17
CA LEU A 195 9.22 -0.78 3.76
C LEU A 195 9.30 -0.74 5.29
N GLU A 196 10.04 -1.67 5.90
CA GLU A 196 10.23 -1.72 7.35
C GLU A 196 10.89 -0.43 7.87
N GLY A 197 10.33 0.10 8.95
CA GLY A 197 10.80 1.34 9.60
C GLY A 197 10.43 2.64 8.87
N ALA A 198 9.82 2.54 7.68
CA ALA A 198 9.39 3.71 6.91
C ALA A 198 7.87 3.82 6.78
N CYS A 199 7.15 2.71 6.95
CA CYS A 199 5.70 2.66 6.88
C CYS A 199 5.15 2.28 8.25
N ASP A 200 4.33 3.14 8.80
CA ASP A 200 3.64 2.93 10.07
C ASP A 200 2.27 2.27 9.89
N TYR A 201 1.79 2.19 8.65
CA TYR A 201 0.49 1.61 8.30
C TYR A 201 0.60 0.56 7.20
N LEU A 202 -0.07 -0.58 7.38
CA LEU A 202 -0.02 -1.73 6.48
C LEU A 202 -1.40 -2.06 5.93
N LEU A 203 -1.45 -2.40 4.65
CA LEU A 203 -2.55 -3.13 4.02
C LEU A 203 -1.96 -4.33 3.28
N PHE A 204 -2.20 -5.52 3.80
CA PHE A 204 -1.75 -6.78 3.17
C PHE A 204 -2.87 -7.39 2.36
N VAL A 205 -2.60 -7.62 1.07
CA VAL A 205 -3.54 -8.18 0.09
C VAL A 205 -3.00 -9.49 -0.44
N ASP A 206 -3.84 -10.52 -0.44
CA ASP A 206 -3.55 -11.81 -1.04
C ASP A 206 -4.79 -12.41 -1.71
N GLY A 207 -4.62 -13.02 -2.88
CA GLY A 207 -5.72 -13.61 -3.66
C GLY A 207 -6.86 -12.62 -3.97
N GLY A 208 -6.55 -11.32 -4.10
CA GLY A 208 -7.53 -10.27 -4.34
C GLY A 208 -8.32 -9.84 -3.09
N ARG A 209 -7.95 -10.30 -1.90
CA ARG A 209 -8.62 -9.98 -0.63
C ARG A 209 -7.68 -9.29 0.35
N VAL A 210 -8.23 -8.39 1.18
CA VAL A 210 -7.48 -7.81 2.28
C VAL A 210 -7.39 -8.83 3.40
N ARG A 211 -6.17 -9.14 3.85
CA ARG A 211 -5.89 -10.12 4.89
C ARG A 211 -5.52 -9.46 6.21
N LEU A 212 -4.71 -8.41 6.15
CA LEU A 212 -4.34 -7.60 7.31
C LEU A 212 -4.47 -6.13 6.95
N GLY A 213 -4.87 -5.29 7.89
CA GLY A 213 -4.93 -3.84 7.73
C GLY A 213 -4.88 -3.12 9.06
N GLY A 214 -4.05 -2.08 9.16
CA GLY A 214 -3.91 -1.26 10.36
C GLY A 214 -2.52 -0.73 10.58
N GLU A 215 -2.31 -0.15 11.76
CA GLU A 215 -0.97 0.22 12.21
C GLU A 215 -0.12 -1.05 12.41
N ALA A 216 1.13 -1.01 11.95
CA ALA A 216 2.01 -2.19 11.99
C ALA A 216 2.19 -2.72 13.42
N GLU A 217 2.35 -1.82 14.39
CA GLU A 217 2.47 -2.16 15.81
C GLU A 217 1.20 -2.84 16.35
N ASP A 218 0.01 -2.35 15.99
CA ASP A 218 -1.26 -2.95 16.41
C ASP A 218 -1.42 -4.35 15.84
N ILE A 219 -1.05 -4.55 14.57
CA ILE A 219 -1.10 -5.85 13.90
C ILE A 219 -0.15 -6.83 14.60
N VAL A 220 1.10 -6.44 14.83
CA VAL A 220 2.11 -7.28 15.51
C VAL A 220 1.69 -7.57 16.93
N SER A 221 1.29 -6.53 17.70
CA SER A 221 0.86 -6.69 19.10
C SER A 221 -0.38 -7.55 19.27
N ALA A 222 -1.24 -7.65 18.25
CA ALA A 222 -2.41 -8.55 18.28
C ALA A 222 -2.02 -10.04 18.16
N HIS A 223 -0.77 -10.35 17.79
CA HIS A 223 -0.31 -11.72 17.59
C HIS A 223 0.75 -12.16 18.61
N ALA A 224 0.99 -13.43 18.68
CA ALA A 224 2.08 -14.04 19.44
C ALA A 224 2.60 -15.30 18.75
N LEU A 225 3.91 -15.52 18.82
CA LEU A 225 4.55 -16.76 18.41
C LEU A 225 4.72 -17.62 19.67
N LEU A 226 4.02 -18.74 19.72
CA LEU A 226 4.00 -19.67 20.83
C LEU A 226 4.87 -20.88 20.50
N THR A 227 5.81 -21.21 21.37
CA THR A 227 6.66 -22.39 21.21
C THR A 227 6.58 -23.23 22.48
N GLY A 228 6.22 -24.48 22.34
CA GLY A 228 6.06 -25.38 23.48
C GLY A 228 5.93 -26.83 23.07
N ARG A 229 5.48 -27.67 24.00
CA ARG A 229 5.02 -29.01 23.67
C ARG A 229 3.62 -28.92 23.05
N ASP A 230 3.24 -29.96 22.32
CA ASP A 230 1.88 -30.05 21.78
C ASP A 230 0.84 -29.87 22.90
N GLY A 231 -0.10 -28.96 22.70
CA GLY A 231 -1.05 -28.53 23.72
C GLY A 231 -2.21 -27.70 23.14
N ASP A 232 -3.16 -27.36 24.02
CA ASP A 232 -4.32 -26.54 23.67
C ASP A 232 -3.89 -25.08 23.44
N LEU A 233 -4.27 -24.53 22.29
CA LEU A 233 -4.04 -23.14 21.89
C LEU A 233 -5.26 -22.24 22.18
N SER A 234 -6.34 -22.80 22.73
CA SER A 234 -7.53 -22.00 23.07
C SER A 234 -7.21 -20.97 24.18
N PRO A 235 -7.83 -19.77 24.14
CA PRO A 235 -8.91 -19.35 23.23
C PRO A 235 -8.41 -18.71 21.91
N HIS A 236 -7.11 -18.78 21.60
CA HIS A 236 -6.49 -18.02 20.53
C HIS A 236 -6.85 -18.55 19.14
N THR A 237 -6.95 -17.63 18.18
CA THR A 237 -7.11 -17.99 16.77
C THR A 237 -5.76 -18.37 16.18
N VAL A 238 -5.62 -19.61 15.73
CA VAL A 238 -4.38 -20.09 15.10
C VAL A 238 -4.29 -19.56 13.66
N VAL A 239 -3.22 -18.81 13.35
CA VAL A 239 -2.90 -18.37 12.00
C VAL A 239 -2.11 -19.44 11.26
N GLU A 240 -1.03 -19.93 11.85
CA GLU A 240 -0.19 -21.01 11.32
C GLU A 240 0.33 -21.85 12.49
N SER A 241 0.45 -23.16 12.30
CA SER A 241 1.12 -24.03 13.26
C SER A 241 2.02 -25.04 12.56
N ARG A 242 3.13 -25.38 13.20
CA ARG A 242 4.12 -26.34 12.72
C ARG A 242 4.60 -27.20 13.87
N THR A 243 4.61 -28.49 13.65
CA THR A 243 5.14 -29.46 14.61
C THR A 243 6.48 -30.02 14.11
N ALA A 244 7.51 -29.97 14.96
CA ALA A 244 8.81 -30.56 14.74
C ALA A 244 9.15 -31.51 15.90
N GLY A 245 8.98 -32.81 15.70
CA GLY A 245 9.12 -33.81 16.74
C GLY A 245 8.06 -33.65 17.85
N ARG A 246 8.49 -33.23 19.03
CA ARG A 246 7.61 -32.95 20.19
C ARG A 246 7.37 -31.46 20.42
N GLN A 247 7.89 -30.62 19.57
CA GLN A 247 7.77 -29.17 19.69
C GLN A 247 6.72 -28.65 18.72
N LEU A 248 5.75 -27.92 19.23
CA LEU A 248 4.80 -27.13 18.46
C LEU A 248 5.25 -25.67 18.45
N THR A 249 5.28 -25.07 17.28
CA THR A 249 5.41 -23.63 17.09
C THR A 249 4.15 -23.14 16.40
N ALA A 250 3.44 -22.21 17.02
CA ALA A 250 2.20 -21.66 16.49
C ALA A 250 2.21 -20.13 16.50
N LEU A 251 1.90 -19.53 15.37
CA LEU A 251 1.54 -18.12 15.30
C LEU A 251 0.04 -18.02 15.57
N VAL A 252 -0.31 -17.27 16.60
CA VAL A 252 -1.70 -17.10 17.02
C VAL A 252 -2.08 -15.63 17.06
N ARG A 253 -3.35 -15.32 16.77
CA ARG A 253 -3.97 -14.07 17.13
C ARG A 253 -4.50 -14.20 18.55
N LYS A 254 -4.10 -13.27 19.42
CA LYS A 254 -4.47 -13.30 20.85
C LYS A 254 -5.94 -12.93 21.03
N GLU A 255 -6.72 -13.83 21.63
CA GLU A 255 -8.11 -13.60 22.03
C GLU A 255 -8.26 -13.49 23.55
N GLY A 256 -7.11 -13.43 24.27
CA GLY A 256 -7.03 -13.34 25.71
C GLY A 256 -5.58 -13.44 26.21
N PRO A 257 -5.37 -13.57 27.53
CA PRO A 257 -4.05 -13.75 28.11
C PRO A 257 -3.44 -15.09 27.65
N VAL A 258 -2.14 -15.07 27.32
CA VAL A 258 -1.40 -16.26 26.92
C VAL A 258 -0.84 -16.95 28.16
N ASP A 259 -0.98 -18.28 28.25
CA ASP A 259 -0.37 -19.08 29.33
C ASP A 259 1.14 -19.20 29.12
N THR A 260 1.90 -18.38 29.84
CA THR A 260 3.37 -18.35 29.80
C THR A 260 4.01 -19.53 30.57
N THR A 261 3.23 -20.35 31.26
CA THR A 261 3.75 -21.55 31.94
C THR A 261 3.82 -22.75 30.98
N ALA A 262 2.91 -22.82 30.01
CA ALA A 262 2.86 -23.85 28.99
C ALA A 262 3.66 -23.48 27.73
N TRP A 263 3.77 -22.17 27.44
CA TRP A 263 4.31 -21.65 26.20
C TRP A 263 5.44 -20.66 26.42
N ALA A 264 6.54 -20.82 25.66
CA ALA A 264 7.48 -19.72 25.44
C ALA A 264 6.83 -18.76 24.43
N VAL A 265 6.64 -17.51 24.86
CA VAL A 265 5.91 -16.49 24.10
C VAL A 265 6.92 -15.49 23.56
N THR A 266 6.92 -15.26 22.24
CA THR A 266 7.68 -14.20 21.60
C THR A 266 6.79 -13.37 20.70
N GLU A 267 7.15 -12.12 20.48
CA GLU A 267 6.48 -11.27 19.50
C GLU A 267 6.97 -11.66 18.10
N PRO A 268 6.06 -11.89 17.14
CA PRO A 268 6.47 -12.18 15.78
C PRO A 268 6.98 -10.91 15.10
N SER A 269 7.94 -11.04 14.18
CA SER A 269 8.24 -9.98 13.25
C SER A 269 7.09 -9.80 12.24
N LEU A 270 6.99 -8.63 11.64
CA LEU A 270 5.98 -8.37 10.62
C LEU A 270 6.15 -9.30 9.41
N GLU A 271 7.40 -9.63 9.04
CA GLU A 271 7.71 -10.59 7.98
C GLU A 271 7.21 -12.01 8.30
N GLU A 272 7.47 -12.51 9.51
CA GLU A 272 6.97 -13.82 9.95
C GLU A 272 5.44 -13.89 9.88
N LEU A 273 4.77 -12.80 10.27
CA LEU A 273 3.33 -12.69 10.28
C LEU A 273 2.76 -12.73 8.85
N LEU A 274 3.33 -11.96 7.92
CA LEU A 274 2.92 -11.98 6.51
C LEU A 274 3.17 -13.34 5.86
N LEU A 275 4.34 -13.96 6.12
CA LEU A 275 4.66 -15.29 5.61
C LEU A 275 3.70 -16.36 6.14
N ALA A 276 3.29 -16.27 7.41
CA ALA A 276 2.31 -17.18 7.99
C ALA A 276 0.95 -17.05 7.31
N HIS A 277 0.48 -15.83 7.07
CA HIS A 277 -0.77 -15.58 6.34
C HIS A 277 -0.72 -16.05 4.89
N LEU A 278 0.44 -15.94 4.21
CA LEU A 278 0.62 -16.47 2.85
C LEU A 278 0.54 -18.00 2.80
N ARG A 279 1.07 -18.67 3.83
CA ARG A 279 1.03 -20.15 3.93
C ARG A 279 -0.32 -20.66 4.40
N SER A 280 -1.10 -19.82 5.04
CA SER A 280 -2.41 -20.15 5.62
C SER A 280 -3.49 -19.26 5.01
N PRO A 281 -3.89 -19.49 3.74
CA PRO A 281 -4.87 -18.65 3.04
C PRO A 281 -6.25 -18.65 3.71
N ASP A 282 -6.57 -19.66 4.50
CA ASP A 282 -7.82 -19.78 5.26
C ASP A 282 -7.79 -19.10 6.62
N ALA A 283 -6.63 -18.60 7.09
CA ALA A 283 -6.55 -17.88 8.35
C ALA A 283 -7.46 -16.64 8.32
N PRO A 284 -8.20 -16.34 9.39
CA PRO A 284 -9.14 -15.21 9.42
C PRO A 284 -8.40 -13.88 9.23
N PRO A 285 -8.94 -12.94 8.44
CA PRO A 285 -8.35 -11.63 8.26
C PRO A 285 -8.38 -10.83 9.57
N LEU A 286 -7.45 -9.91 9.74
CA LEU A 286 -7.44 -8.93 10.83
C LEU A 286 -7.37 -7.51 10.25
N LEU A 287 -8.41 -6.74 10.52
CA LEU A 287 -8.41 -5.29 10.31
C LEU A 287 -8.52 -4.63 11.68
N THR A 288 -7.55 -3.81 12.01
CA THR A 288 -7.63 -3.01 13.24
C THR A 288 -8.78 -2.00 13.15
N PRO A 289 -9.24 -1.42 14.25
CA PRO A 289 -10.33 -0.43 14.22
C PRO A 289 -10.06 0.74 13.27
N SER A 290 -8.79 1.15 13.10
CA SER A 290 -8.40 2.22 12.18
C SER A 290 -8.51 1.82 10.70
N ALA A 291 -8.39 0.52 10.40
CA ALA A 291 -8.48 -0.05 9.06
C ALA A 291 -9.87 -0.56 8.69
N SER A 292 -10.74 -0.78 9.64
CA SER A 292 -12.09 -1.27 9.40
C SER A 292 -12.94 -0.20 8.73
N ALA A 293 -13.48 -0.49 7.56
CA ALA A 293 -14.51 0.33 6.94
C ALA A 293 -15.78 0.24 7.81
N GLY A 294 -16.28 1.38 8.29
CA GLY A 294 -17.52 1.41 9.08
C GLY A 294 -18.68 0.79 8.32
N GLU A 295 -19.64 0.20 9.03
CA GLU A 295 -20.90 -0.22 8.42
C GLU A 295 -21.54 0.98 7.72
N ARG A 296 -21.91 0.82 6.44
CA ARG A 296 -22.73 1.83 5.76
C ARG A 296 -24.05 1.91 6.48
N THR A 297 -24.27 2.98 7.24
CA THR A 297 -25.61 3.39 7.61
C THR A 297 -26.36 3.64 6.31
N GLY A 298 -27.21 2.67 5.91
CA GLY A 298 -27.98 2.72 4.68
C GLY A 298 -28.88 3.96 4.69
N VAL A 299 -28.50 4.96 3.88
CA VAL A 299 -29.50 5.91 3.41
C VAL A 299 -30.24 5.19 2.30
N ALA A 300 -31.35 4.56 2.68
CA ALA A 300 -32.36 4.11 1.73
C ALA A 300 -32.81 5.36 0.97
N SER A 301 -32.47 5.44 -0.32
CA SER A 301 -33.08 6.39 -1.22
C SER A 301 -34.55 5.99 -1.39
N ALA A 302 -35.43 6.82 -0.85
CA ALA A 302 -36.85 6.83 -1.20
C ALA A 302 -37.05 7.43 -2.59
#